data_a333c524a53868d30df46112b8bdfa0b
#
_entry.id   a333c524a53868d30df46112b8bdfa0b
#
_cell.length_a   1.000
_cell.length_b   1.000
_cell.length_c   1.000
_cell.angle_alpha   90.00
_cell.angle_beta   90.00
_cell.angle_gamma   90.00
#
_symmetry.space_group_name_H-M   'P 1'
#
loop_
_entity.id
_entity.type
_entity.pdbx_description
1 polymer ?
#
loop_
_entity_poly.entity_id
_entity_poly.type
_entity_poly.pdbx_seq_one_letter_code
_entity_poly.pdbx_strand_id
1 'polypeptide(L)'
;MLNELLKANIAIVGGGNFCIQLLQLLFSEHFKDQQPSIIGVADKNSQAEGLLYAKKMGIFTTDDYRNLYKLENLQVLMELTGDVKLGVIINITKPSGVKFIDHVASRTIWTSLRVETEKRKALKLLRQDKNSAADIHAFFEQFADRMGEVITHRSNRYVEIERESIESAIALSQIIEGSTIPTFVINRDHVVTHWNHALEMLTGYSADSMIGSRNHWRPFRKHERPIMADVILDQLETGEINHYYGSKWRPSTLVEGG
;
A
#
# COMPACT_ATOMS: atom_id res chain seq x y z
N MET A 1 12.05 1.84 13.83
CA MET A 1 11.53 2.21 12.50
C MET A 1 11.85 3.66 12.12
N LEU A 2 11.35 4.72 12.83
CA LEU A 2 11.66 6.12 12.45
C LEU A 2 13.17 6.44 12.52
N ASN A 3 13.84 6.06 13.58
CA ASN A 3 15.29 6.28 13.74
C ASN A 3 16.16 5.53 12.73
N GLU A 4 15.71 4.40 12.22
CA GLU A 4 16.39 3.66 11.15
C GLU A 4 16.19 4.34 9.81
N LEU A 5 14.97 4.83 9.56
CA LEU A 5 14.65 5.57 8.35
C LEU A 5 15.47 6.86 8.24
N LEU A 6 15.65 7.58 9.35
CA LEU A 6 16.44 8.81 9.41
C LEU A 6 17.95 8.61 9.17
N LYS A 7 18.41 7.36 9.09
CA LYS A 7 19.80 7.01 8.77
C LYS A 7 19.95 6.31 7.42
N ALA A 8 18.86 6.08 6.72
CA ALA A 8 18.85 5.32 5.48
C ALA A 8 19.05 6.21 4.25
N ASN A 9 19.56 5.60 3.18
CA ASN A 9 19.56 6.18 1.84
C ASN A 9 18.20 5.92 1.19
N ILE A 10 17.42 6.98 0.97
CA ILE A 10 16.05 6.93 0.51
C ILE A 10 15.94 7.48 -0.90
N ALA A 11 15.22 6.78 -1.77
CA ALA A 11 14.72 7.34 -3.01
C ALA A 11 13.18 7.44 -2.96
N ILE A 12 12.65 8.46 -3.63
CA ILE A 12 11.23 8.82 -3.59
C ILE A 12 10.63 8.69 -4.98
N VAL A 13 9.48 8.03 -5.09
CA VAL A 13 8.64 7.99 -6.28
C VAL A 13 7.40 8.83 -6.03
N GLY A 14 7.22 9.89 -6.84
CA GLY A 14 6.20 10.91 -6.67
C GLY A 14 6.79 12.23 -6.18
N GLY A 15 7.02 13.17 -7.11
CA GLY A 15 7.61 14.50 -6.89
C GLY A 15 6.58 15.62 -6.70
N GLY A 16 5.33 15.31 -6.34
CA GLY A 16 4.26 16.29 -6.14
C GLY A 16 4.36 17.09 -4.84
N ASN A 17 3.27 17.73 -4.46
CA ASN A 17 3.18 18.59 -3.27
C ASN A 17 3.57 17.85 -1.97
N PHE A 18 3.21 16.58 -1.84
CA PHE A 18 3.58 15.81 -0.66
C PHE A 18 5.10 15.59 -0.56
N CYS A 19 5.77 15.39 -1.69
CA CYS A 19 7.22 15.28 -1.74
C CYS A 19 7.91 16.56 -1.25
N ILE A 20 7.49 17.73 -1.73
CA ILE A 20 8.10 19.00 -1.28
C ILE A 20 7.91 19.22 0.22
N GLN A 21 6.72 18.95 0.75
CA GLN A 21 6.45 19.07 2.20
C GLN A 21 7.33 18.12 3.02
N LEU A 22 7.51 16.88 2.56
CA LEU A 22 8.37 15.90 3.21
C LEU A 22 9.83 16.35 3.19
N LEU A 23 10.34 16.80 2.03
CA LEU A 23 11.71 17.29 1.90
C LEU A 23 11.96 18.51 2.77
N GLN A 24 11.06 19.49 2.77
CA GLN A 24 11.17 20.68 3.62
C GLN A 24 11.22 20.33 5.10
N LEU A 25 10.42 19.34 5.53
CA LEU A 25 10.42 18.88 6.91
C LEU A 25 11.73 18.20 7.28
N LEU A 26 12.20 17.27 6.44
CA LEU A 26 13.42 16.50 6.67
C LEU A 26 14.68 17.38 6.68
N PHE A 27 14.72 18.40 5.82
CA PHE A 27 15.86 19.32 5.74
C PHE A 27 15.71 20.55 6.64
N SER A 28 14.68 20.57 7.52
CA SER A 28 14.53 21.63 8.51
C SER A 28 15.61 21.54 9.61
N GLU A 29 15.85 22.66 10.30
CA GLU A 29 16.81 22.71 11.43
C GLU A 29 16.50 21.69 12.55
N HIS A 30 15.25 21.22 12.64
CA HIS A 30 14.82 20.28 13.67
C HIS A 30 15.40 18.87 13.48
N PHE A 31 15.85 18.51 12.27
CA PHE A 31 16.43 17.21 11.94
C PHE A 31 17.90 17.29 11.50
N LYS A 32 18.55 18.44 11.71
CA LYS A 32 19.90 18.71 11.22
C LYS A 32 20.95 17.65 11.62
N ASP A 33 20.78 17.07 12.82
CA ASP A 33 21.69 16.04 13.34
C ASP A 33 21.32 14.59 12.93
N GLN A 34 20.18 14.40 12.28
CA GLN A 34 19.59 13.09 11.96
C GLN A 34 18.98 13.06 10.56
N GLN A 35 19.49 13.86 9.62
CA GLN A 35 18.91 13.95 8.28
C GLN A 35 19.10 12.63 7.52
N PRO A 36 17.98 12.06 6.97
CA PRO A 36 18.08 10.95 6.06
C PRO A 36 18.76 11.41 4.77
N SER A 37 19.49 10.52 4.15
CA SER A 37 20.08 10.76 2.83
C SER A 37 19.02 10.53 1.76
N ILE A 38 18.44 11.61 1.21
CA ILE A 38 17.56 11.50 0.04
C ILE A 38 18.45 11.50 -1.20
N ILE A 39 18.58 10.32 -1.83
CA ILE A 39 19.52 10.11 -2.94
C ILE A 39 18.88 10.25 -4.32
N GLY A 40 17.54 10.24 -4.41
CA GLY A 40 16.87 10.44 -5.68
C GLY A 40 15.37 10.67 -5.54
N VAL A 41 14.79 11.38 -6.53
CA VAL A 41 13.35 11.62 -6.67
C VAL A 41 12.95 11.36 -8.12
N ALA A 42 11.86 10.60 -8.32
CA ALA A 42 11.30 10.35 -9.65
C ALA A 42 9.86 10.85 -9.73
N ASP A 43 9.51 11.53 -10.83
CA ASP A 43 8.14 11.86 -11.18
C ASP A 43 7.99 11.97 -12.72
N LYS A 44 6.93 11.39 -13.28
CA LYS A 44 6.61 11.49 -14.71
C LYS A 44 6.40 12.95 -15.18
N ASN A 45 5.91 13.81 -14.27
CA ASN A 45 5.76 15.23 -14.51
C ASN A 45 7.06 15.95 -14.15
N SER A 46 7.83 16.33 -15.16
CA SER A 46 9.09 17.08 -14.99
C SER A 46 8.92 18.46 -14.32
N GLN A 47 7.67 18.98 -14.26
CA GLN A 47 7.32 20.25 -13.62
C GLN A 47 6.75 20.06 -12.20
N ALA A 48 6.74 18.84 -11.67
CA ALA A 48 6.27 18.57 -10.31
C ALA A 48 7.11 19.36 -9.29
N GLU A 49 6.44 20.07 -8.40
CA GLU A 49 7.07 21.03 -7.47
C GLU A 49 8.14 20.39 -6.57
N GLY A 50 7.89 19.18 -6.06
CA GLY A 50 8.84 18.45 -5.23
C GLY A 50 10.04 17.93 -6.04
N LEU A 51 9.83 17.55 -7.32
CA LEU A 51 10.93 17.19 -8.22
C LEU A 51 11.85 18.40 -8.49
N LEU A 52 11.27 19.55 -8.78
CA LEU A 52 12.01 20.79 -8.99
C LEU A 52 12.74 21.24 -7.71
N TYR A 53 12.11 21.07 -6.55
CA TYR A 53 12.73 21.34 -5.26
C TYR A 53 13.93 20.43 -5.00
N ALA A 54 13.76 19.11 -5.20
CA ALA A 54 14.84 18.13 -5.08
C ALA A 54 16.04 18.46 -5.99
N LYS A 55 15.76 18.86 -7.25
CA LYS A 55 16.78 19.29 -8.20
C LYS A 55 17.57 20.52 -7.71
N LYS A 56 16.90 21.50 -7.11
CA LYS A 56 17.55 22.69 -6.51
C LYS A 56 18.45 22.33 -5.34
N MET A 57 18.14 21.24 -4.63
CA MET A 57 18.94 20.72 -3.52
C MET A 57 20.11 19.82 -3.96
N GLY A 58 20.28 19.61 -5.27
CA GLY A 58 21.34 18.74 -5.80
C GLY A 58 21.02 17.25 -5.68
N ILE A 59 19.77 16.87 -5.38
CA ILE A 59 19.32 15.47 -5.33
C ILE A 59 19.12 14.97 -6.77
N PHE A 60 19.51 13.71 -7.04
CA PHE A 60 19.25 13.10 -8.35
C PHE A 60 17.76 13.10 -8.68
N THR A 61 17.39 13.52 -9.90
CA THR A 61 16.01 13.56 -10.36
C THR A 61 15.83 12.87 -11.72
N THR A 62 14.71 12.18 -11.89
CA THR A 62 14.41 11.43 -13.12
C THR A 62 12.90 11.40 -13.38
N ASP A 63 12.50 11.17 -14.64
CA ASP A 63 11.11 10.95 -15.05
C ASP A 63 10.70 9.47 -15.00
N ASP A 64 11.67 8.55 -14.94
CA ASP A 64 11.44 7.11 -14.81
C ASP A 64 11.96 6.59 -13.45
N TYR A 65 11.04 6.15 -12.59
CA TYR A 65 11.38 5.61 -11.27
C TYR A 65 12.35 4.42 -11.31
N ARG A 66 12.41 3.67 -12.41
CA ARG A 66 13.36 2.54 -12.59
C ARG A 66 14.81 2.99 -12.59
N ASN A 67 15.08 4.25 -12.92
CA ASN A 67 16.42 4.81 -12.80
C ASN A 67 16.88 4.95 -11.34
N LEU A 68 15.94 5.06 -10.38
CA LEU A 68 16.27 5.04 -8.96
C LEU A 68 16.86 3.71 -8.51
N TYR A 69 16.47 2.61 -9.17
CA TYR A 69 16.98 1.26 -8.84
C TYR A 69 18.50 1.10 -9.10
N LYS A 70 19.06 1.99 -9.93
CA LYS A 70 20.49 2.00 -10.29
C LYS A 70 21.35 2.82 -9.33
N LEU A 71 20.72 3.52 -8.37
CA LEU A 71 21.43 4.33 -7.40
C LEU A 71 22.21 3.45 -6.43
N GLU A 72 23.47 3.78 -6.25
CA GLU A 72 24.33 3.09 -5.28
C GLU A 72 23.80 3.29 -3.86
N ASN A 73 23.90 2.24 -3.05
CA ASN A 73 23.47 2.24 -1.65
C ASN A 73 22.00 2.56 -1.40
N LEU A 74 21.12 2.37 -2.36
CA LEU A 74 19.67 2.49 -2.16
C LEU A 74 19.19 1.47 -1.11
N GLN A 75 18.60 1.95 -0.01
CA GLN A 75 18.12 1.12 1.08
C GLN A 75 16.60 1.15 1.20
N VAL A 76 16.00 2.30 0.90
CA VAL A 76 14.56 2.50 1.02
C VAL A 76 14.01 3.17 -0.24
N LEU A 77 12.91 2.63 -0.74
CA LEU A 77 12.12 3.22 -1.81
C LEU A 77 10.76 3.62 -1.24
N MET A 78 10.47 4.92 -1.27
CA MET A 78 9.25 5.50 -0.72
C MET A 78 8.33 5.95 -1.85
N GLU A 79 7.08 5.47 -1.85
CA GLU A 79 6.08 5.83 -2.84
C GLU A 79 5.15 6.91 -2.27
N LEU A 80 4.97 8.01 -2.99
CA LEU A 80 4.18 9.18 -2.61
C LEU A 80 3.07 9.53 -3.61
N THR A 81 2.94 8.78 -4.71
CA THR A 81 1.96 9.11 -5.76
C THR A 81 0.54 8.80 -5.35
N GLY A 82 0.36 7.77 -4.49
CA GLY A 82 -0.96 7.22 -4.15
C GLY A 82 -1.55 6.32 -5.23
N ASP A 83 -0.81 6.00 -6.29
CA ASP A 83 -1.23 5.04 -7.31
C ASP A 83 -0.96 3.61 -6.81
N VAL A 84 -2.04 2.94 -6.39
CA VAL A 84 -1.98 1.57 -5.85
C VAL A 84 -1.35 0.59 -6.84
N LYS A 85 -1.66 0.72 -8.15
CA LYS A 85 -1.11 -0.17 -9.18
C LYS A 85 0.39 0.03 -9.32
N LEU A 86 0.83 1.29 -9.35
CA LEU A 86 2.25 1.63 -9.38
C LEU A 86 2.96 1.12 -8.12
N GLY A 87 2.35 1.27 -6.95
CA GLY A 87 2.90 0.76 -5.69
C GLY A 87 3.13 -0.75 -5.71
N VAL A 88 2.18 -1.53 -6.23
CA VAL A 88 2.32 -2.98 -6.40
C VAL A 88 3.46 -3.31 -7.36
N ILE A 89 3.51 -2.65 -8.53
CA ILE A 89 4.58 -2.87 -9.52
C ILE A 89 5.95 -2.60 -8.91
N ILE A 90 6.11 -1.46 -8.24
CA ILE A 90 7.37 -1.08 -7.58
C ILE A 90 7.78 -2.14 -6.55
N ASN A 91 6.84 -2.59 -5.72
CA ASN A 91 7.15 -3.57 -4.68
C ASN A 91 7.65 -4.91 -5.25
N ILE A 92 7.11 -5.33 -6.40
CA ILE A 92 7.52 -6.57 -7.09
C ILE A 92 8.85 -6.39 -7.84
N THR A 93 9.08 -5.22 -8.47
CA THR A 93 10.20 -5.00 -9.38
C THR A 93 11.42 -4.37 -8.73
N LYS A 94 11.31 -3.89 -7.49
CA LYS A 94 12.44 -3.27 -6.78
C LYS A 94 13.61 -4.22 -6.57
N PRO A 95 14.85 -3.72 -6.46
CA PRO A 95 16.02 -4.54 -6.17
C PRO A 95 15.87 -5.33 -4.86
N SER A 96 16.44 -6.54 -4.84
CA SER A 96 16.51 -7.36 -3.63
C SER A 96 17.22 -6.60 -2.52
N GLY A 97 16.68 -6.66 -1.30
CA GLY A 97 17.23 -5.96 -0.13
C GLY A 97 16.75 -4.50 0.03
N VAL A 98 16.12 -3.89 -0.99
CA VAL A 98 15.54 -2.55 -0.86
C VAL A 98 14.18 -2.64 -0.17
N LYS A 99 14.01 -1.91 0.94
CA LYS A 99 12.73 -1.81 1.66
C LYS A 99 11.78 -0.90 0.91
N PHE A 100 10.56 -1.36 0.69
CA PHE A 100 9.49 -0.56 0.08
C PHE A 100 8.57 0.02 1.16
N ILE A 101 8.23 1.30 1.02
CA ILE A 101 7.29 2.02 1.87
C ILE A 101 6.24 2.63 0.93
N ASP A 102 5.02 2.12 1.02
CA ASP A 102 3.90 2.62 0.23
C ASP A 102 3.44 4.02 0.67
N HIS A 103 2.52 4.64 -0.06
CA HIS A 103 2.08 5.99 0.22
C HIS A 103 1.33 6.13 1.57
N VAL A 104 0.67 5.07 2.06
CA VAL A 104 -0.05 5.08 3.35
C VAL A 104 0.96 5.09 4.49
N ALA A 105 1.95 4.20 4.44
CA ALA A 105 3.04 4.17 5.41
C ALA A 105 3.88 5.46 5.35
N SER A 106 4.13 6.01 4.15
CA SER A 106 4.83 7.27 3.94
C SER A 106 4.12 8.45 4.63
N ARG A 107 2.80 8.53 4.52
CA ARG A 107 2.00 9.55 5.22
C ARG A 107 2.02 9.38 6.74
N THR A 108 2.00 8.14 7.22
CA THR A 108 2.13 7.86 8.66
C THR A 108 3.48 8.31 9.19
N ILE A 109 4.54 8.07 8.45
CA ILE A 109 5.90 8.54 8.77
C ILE A 109 5.95 10.07 8.80
N TRP A 110 5.41 10.74 7.78
CA TRP A 110 5.35 12.19 7.74
C TRP A 110 4.59 12.80 8.91
N THR A 111 3.44 12.21 9.28
CA THR A 111 2.68 12.62 10.45
C THR A 111 3.51 12.49 11.72
N SER A 112 4.21 11.38 11.89
CA SER A 112 5.08 11.14 13.04
C SER A 112 6.25 12.14 13.10
N LEU A 113 6.83 12.50 11.94
CA LEU A 113 7.87 13.54 11.85
C LEU A 113 7.34 14.92 12.23
N ARG A 114 6.13 15.29 11.82
CA ARG A 114 5.48 16.55 12.23
C ARG A 114 5.27 16.61 13.73
N VAL A 115 4.74 15.54 14.34
CA VAL A 115 4.56 15.44 15.79
C VAL A 115 5.90 15.61 16.51
N GLU A 116 6.96 14.94 16.06
CA GLU A 116 8.29 15.05 16.65
C GLU A 116 8.86 16.47 16.49
N THR A 117 8.59 17.14 15.37
CA THR A 117 9.00 18.54 15.14
C THR A 117 8.32 19.47 16.14
N GLU A 118 7.01 19.37 16.33
CA GLU A 118 6.29 20.21 17.27
C GLU A 118 6.73 19.94 18.72
N LYS A 119 6.97 18.68 19.06
CA LYS A 119 7.56 18.32 20.37
C LYS A 119 8.92 18.97 20.60
N ARG A 120 9.82 18.96 19.60
CA ARG A 120 11.15 19.58 19.69
C ARG A 120 11.06 21.10 19.84
N LYS A 121 10.15 21.75 19.10
CA LYS A 121 9.86 23.18 19.26
C LYS A 121 9.39 23.50 20.68
N ALA A 122 8.46 22.70 21.20
CA ALA A 122 7.96 22.81 22.56
C ALA A 122 9.07 22.76 23.61
N LEU A 123 9.89 21.73 23.52
CA LEU A 123 10.99 21.53 24.46
C LEU A 123 12.04 22.66 24.38
N LYS A 124 12.28 23.23 23.18
CA LYS A 124 13.17 24.36 23.00
C LYS A 124 12.62 25.62 23.68
N LEU A 125 11.33 25.90 23.54
CA LEU A 125 10.68 27.05 24.20
C LEU A 125 10.67 26.92 25.72
N LEU A 126 10.38 25.71 26.25
CA LEU A 126 10.41 25.45 27.70
C LEU A 126 11.82 25.55 28.32
N ARG A 127 12.89 25.39 27.54
CA ARG A 127 14.28 25.55 28.01
C ARG A 127 14.79 26.98 27.97
N GLN A 128 14.11 27.88 27.27
CA GLN A 128 14.45 29.29 27.24
C GLN A 128 13.75 29.96 28.42
N ASP A 129 14.52 30.34 29.45
CA ASP A 129 14.11 30.91 30.78
C ASP A 129 13.29 32.21 30.72
N LYS A 130 12.53 32.45 29.65
CA LYS A 130 11.74 33.70 29.43
C LYS A 130 10.23 33.51 29.48
N ASN A 131 9.77 32.36 29.96
CA ASN A 131 8.36 32.02 29.81
C ASN A 131 7.54 32.57 30.98
N SER A 132 6.76 33.62 30.74
CA SER A 132 5.62 33.95 31.59
C SER A 132 4.57 32.82 31.52
N ALA A 133 3.73 32.71 32.55
CA ALA A 133 2.63 31.73 32.53
C ALA A 133 1.73 31.88 31.29
N ALA A 134 1.58 33.10 30.76
CA ALA A 134 0.82 33.40 29.55
C ALA A 134 1.46 32.83 28.29
N ASP A 135 2.80 32.83 28.17
CA ASP A 135 3.52 32.30 27.02
C ASP A 135 3.41 30.76 26.97
N ILE A 136 3.45 30.13 28.14
CA ILE A 136 3.27 28.70 28.30
C ILE A 136 1.84 28.27 27.88
N HIS A 137 0.83 29.06 28.33
CA HIS A 137 -0.57 28.77 27.98
C HIS A 137 -0.82 28.91 26.47
N ALA A 138 -0.40 30.01 25.86
CA ALA A 138 -0.52 30.25 24.42
C ALA A 138 0.19 29.17 23.60
N PHE A 139 1.34 28.69 24.09
CA PHE A 139 2.03 27.57 23.44
C PHE A 139 1.23 26.26 23.50
N PHE A 140 0.66 25.93 24.67
CA PHE A 140 -0.14 24.69 24.80
C PHE A 140 -1.43 24.75 23.97
N GLU A 141 -2.07 25.91 23.85
CA GLU A 141 -3.21 26.08 22.94
C GLU A 141 -2.80 25.82 21.49
N GLN A 142 -1.75 26.44 20.97
CA GLN A 142 -1.25 26.21 19.63
C GLN A 142 -0.81 24.76 19.40
N PHE A 143 -0.20 24.14 20.40
CA PHE A 143 0.18 22.72 20.32
C PHE A 143 -1.05 21.81 20.24
N ALA A 144 -2.07 22.06 21.07
CA ALA A 144 -3.31 21.31 21.06
C ALA A 144 -4.06 21.44 19.72
N ASP A 145 -4.16 22.67 19.17
CA ASP A 145 -4.78 22.91 17.87
C ASP A 145 -4.06 22.16 16.75
N ARG A 146 -2.74 22.21 16.69
CA ARG A 146 -1.95 21.49 15.68
C ARG A 146 -2.03 19.98 15.83
N MET A 147 -2.09 19.48 17.07
CA MET A 147 -2.32 18.04 17.30
C MET A 147 -3.74 17.65 16.89
N GLY A 148 -4.73 18.50 17.14
CA GLY A 148 -6.10 18.32 16.66
C GLY A 148 -6.17 18.19 15.13
N GLU A 149 -5.49 19.08 14.39
CA GLU A 149 -5.40 19.01 12.92
C GLU A 149 -4.77 17.70 12.44
N VAL A 150 -3.66 17.27 13.07
CA VAL A 150 -2.97 16.02 12.73
C VAL A 150 -3.86 14.81 12.96
N ILE A 151 -4.60 14.79 14.08
CA ILE A 151 -5.50 13.69 14.43
C ILE A 151 -6.70 13.67 13.48
N THR A 152 -7.31 14.84 13.20
CA THR A 152 -8.49 14.96 12.32
C THR A 152 -8.14 14.55 10.89
N HIS A 153 -7.00 14.97 10.37
CA HIS A 153 -6.54 14.58 9.04
C HIS A 153 -6.29 13.07 8.94
N ARG A 154 -5.79 12.45 9.99
CA ARG A 154 -5.60 11.00 10.08
C ARG A 154 -6.94 10.25 10.10
N SER A 155 -7.91 10.73 10.89
CA SER A 155 -9.25 10.14 11.00
C SER A 155 -9.99 10.16 9.66
N ASN A 156 -10.03 11.32 8.99
CA ASN A 156 -10.68 11.47 7.69
C ASN A 156 -10.08 10.55 6.62
N ARG A 157 -8.79 10.28 6.69
CA ARG A 157 -8.14 9.40 5.73
C ARG A 157 -8.42 7.92 5.97
N TYR A 158 -8.59 7.48 7.21
CA TYR A 158 -9.04 6.11 7.46
C TYR A 158 -10.43 5.87 6.86
N VAL A 159 -11.34 6.83 7.03
CA VAL A 159 -12.70 6.78 6.44
C VAL A 159 -12.63 6.75 4.90
N GLU A 160 -11.74 7.53 4.29
CA GLU A 160 -11.56 7.56 2.83
C GLU A 160 -11.01 6.23 2.28
N ILE A 161 -9.99 5.66 2.93
CA ILE A 161 -9.42 4.35 2.54
C ILE A 161 -10.46 3.23 2.69
N GLU A 162 -11.22 3.24 3.77
CA GLU A 162 -12.28 2.28 4.01
C GLU A 162 -13.38 2.40 2.94
N ARG A 163 -13.77 3.63 2.59
CA ARG A 163 -14.71 3.90 1.51
C ARG A 163 -14.20 3.42 0.15
N GLU A 164 -12.97 3.74 -0.24
CA GLU A 164 -12.35 3.28 -1.50
C GLU A 164 -12.28 1.75 -1.56
N SER A 165 -11.96 1.10 -0.44
CA SER A 165 -11.94 -0.36 -0.33
C SER A 165 -13.33 -0.96 -0.53
N ILE A 166 -14.35 -0.37 0.08
CA ILE A 166 -15.75 -0.80 -0.06
C ILE A 166 -16.22 -0.59 -1.52
N GLU A 167 -15.96 0.58 -2.10
CA GLU A 167 -16.33 0.88 -3.50
C GLU A 167 -15.67 -0.10 -4.47
N SER A 168 -14.40 -0.43 -4.25
CA SER A 168 -13.68 -1.42 -5.07
C SER A 168 -14.27 -2.83 -4.93
N ALA A 169 -14.63 -3.23 -3.71
CA ALA A 169 -15.26 -4.53 -3.46
C ALA A 169 -16.66 -4.62 -4.11
N ILE A 170 -17.45 -3.54 -4.05
CA ILE A 170 -18.75 -3.46 -4.72
C ILE A 170 -18.60 -3.55 -6.23
N ALA A 171 -17.65 -2.79 -6.82
CA ALA A 171 -17.38 -2.81 -8.25
C ALA A 171 -16.97 -4.21 -8.73
N LEU A 172 -16.07 -4.89 -7.99
CA LEU A 172 -15.67 -6.25 -8.29
C LEU A 172 -16.86 -7.23 -8.24
N SER A 173 -17.68 -7.11 -7.20
CA SER A 173 -18.90 -7.93 -7.06
C SER A 173 -19.88 -7.72 -8.23
N GLN A 174 -20.07 -6.47 -8.66
CA GLN A 174 -20.93 -6.14 -9.81
C GLN A 174 -20.37 -6.69 -11.13
N ILE A 175 -19.05 -6.66 -11.32
CA ILE A 175 -18.38 -7.23 -12.50
C ILE A 175 -18.61 -8.76 -12.54
N ILE A 176 -18.43 -9.44 -11.40
CA ILE A 176 -18.62 -10.89 -11.31
C ILE A 176 -20.08 -11.25 -11.58
N GLU A 177 -21.03 -10.54 -10.94
CA GLU A 177 -22.46 -10.79 -11.08
C GLU A 177 -22.97 -10.48 -12.50
N GLY A 178 -22.52 -9.39 -13.11
CA GLY A 178 -22.86 -9.01 -14.48
C GLY A 178 -22.18 -9.84 -15.57
N SER A 179 -21.24 -10.71 -15.21
CA SER A 179 -20.55 -11.57 -16.18
C SER A 179 -21.47 -12.67 -16.70
N THR A 180 -21.49 -12.86 -18.02
CA THR A 180 -22.14 -14.00 -18.67
C THR A 180 -21.34 -15.30 -18.57
N ILE A 181 -20.10 -15.22 -18.07
CA ILE A 181 -19.25 -16.40 -17.84
C ILE A 181 -19.60 -16.98 -16.48
N PRO A 182 -19.97 -18.27 -16.39
CA PRO A 182 -20.23 -18.93 -15.11
C PRO A 182 -19.02 -18.84 -14.19
N THR A 183 -19.16 -18.10 -13.08
CA THR A 183 -18.05 -17.74 -12.20
C THR A 183 -18.42 -17.91 -10.73
N PHE A 184 -17.52 -18.50 -9.96
CA PHE A 184 -17.54 -18.45 -8.50
C PHE A 184 -16.17 -18.04 -7.95
N VAL A 185 -16.17 -17.54 -6.72
CA VAL A 185 -14.96 -17.16 -5.99
C VAL A 185 -14.99 -17.82 -4.62
N ILE A 186 -13.87 -18.40 -4.21
CA ILE A 186 -13.66 -18.89 -2.84
C ILE A 186 -12.56 -18.08 -2.15
N ASN A 187 -12.68 -17.95 -0.83
CA ASN A 187 -11.63 -17.36 -0.01
C ASN A 187 -10.59 -18.41 0.42
N ARG A 188 -9.59 -17.99 1.21
CA ARG A 188 -8.52 -18.88 1.71
C ARG A 188 -9.02 -20.03 2.61
N ASP A 189 -10.23 -19.90 3.14
CA ASP A 189 -10.88 -20.94 3.96
C ASP A 189 -11.76 -21.86 3.12
N HIS A 190 -11.67 -21.80 1.79
CA HIS A 190 -12.49 -22.54 0.82
C HIS A 190 -14.00 -22.23 0.90
N VAL A 191 -14.35 -21.09 1.49
CA VAL A 191 -15.74 -20.63 1.57
C VAL A 191 -16.08 -19.84 0.33
N VAL A 192 -17.22 -20.14 -0.29
CA VAL A 192 -17.74 -19.41 -1.45
C VAL A 192 -18.10 -17.98 -1.04
N THR A 193 -17.50 -17.01 -1.71
CA THR A 193 -17.79 -15.58 -1.50
C THR A 193 -18.63 -14.98 -2.61
N HIS A 194 -18.51 -15.49 -3.84
CA HIS A 194 -19.31 -15.06 -4.99
C HIS A 194 -19.76 -16.28 -5.79
N TRP A 195 -21.00 -16.18 -6.31
CA TRP A 195 -21.64 -17.18 -7.13
C TRP A 195 -22.57 -16.47 -8.10
N ASN A 196 -22.15 -16.23 -9.33
CA ASN A 196 -22.87 -15.37 -10.25
C ASN A 196 -24.08 -16.04 -10.90
N HIS A 197 -24.99 -15.23 -11.43
CA HIS A 197 -26.22 -15.69 -12.05
C HIS A 197 -25.98 -16.66 -13.23
N ALA A 198 -24.92 -16.45 -14.02
CA ALA A 198 -24.57 -17.37 -15.12
C ALA A 198 -24.26 -18.78 -14.60
N LEU A 199 -23.63 -18.89 -13.43
CA LEU A 199 -23.32 -20.17 -12.80
C LEU A 199 -24.56 -20.81 -12.16
N GLU A 200 -25.49 -20.00 -11.57
CA GLU A 200 -26.78 -20.51 -11.14
C GLU A 200 -27.56 -21.16 -12.27
N MET A 201 -27.65 -20.47 -13.41
CA MET A 201 -28.34 -20.98 -14.60
C MET A 201 -27.71 -22.25 -15.16
N LEU A 202 -26.37 -22.33 -15.12
CA LEU A 202 -25.62 -23.50 -15.61
C LEU A 202 -25.79 -24.72 -14.70
N THR A 203 -25.74 -24.52 -13.38
CA THR A 203 -25.62 -25.59 -12.39
C THR A 203 -26.91 -25.94 -11.68
N GLY A 204 -27.90 -25.02 -11.67
CA GLY A 204 -29.15 -25.13 -10.90
C GLY A 204 -29.00 -24.88 -9.40
N TYR A 205 -27.79 -24.52 -8.91
CA TYR A 205 -27.54 -24.16 -7.51
C TYR A 205 -27.63 -22.65 -7.35
N SER A 206 -28.50 -22.18 -6.45
CA SER A 206 -28.65 -20.74 -6.20
C SER A 206 -27.47 -20.15 -5.41
N ALA A 207 -27.17 -18.86 -5.63
CA ALA A 207 -26.20 -18.11 -4.88
C ALA A 207 -26.47 -18.18 -3.37
N ASP A 208 -27.72 -18.04 -2.96
CA ASP A 208 -28.13 -18.11 -1.54
C ASP A 208 -27.78 -19.44 -0.88
N SER A 209 -27.77 -20.54 -1.64
CA SER A 209 -27.42 -21.87 -1.12
C SER A 209 -25.91 -22.14 -1.10
N MET A 210 -25.16 -21.40 -1.91
CA MET A 210 -23.73 -21.66 -2.13
C MET A 210 -22.85 -20.66 -1.40
N ILE A 211 -23.19 -19.38 -1.39
CA ILE A 211 -22.41 -18.34 -0.68
C ILE A 211 -22.37 -18.66 0.82
N GLY A 212 -21.19 -18.50 1.42
CA GLY A 212 -20.94 -18.82 2.82
C GLY A 212 -20.69 -20.31 3.09
N SER A 213 -20.86 -21.21 2.09
CA SER A 213 -20.62 -22.64 2.23
C SER A 213 -19.28 -23.07 1.66
N ARG A 214 -18.85 -24.29 1.95
CA ARG A 214 -17.72 -24.99 1.31
C ARG A 214 -18.18 -25.98 0.24
N ASN A 215 -19.40 -25.82 -0.27
CA ASN A 215 -20.04 -26.77 -1.16
C ASN A 215 -19.76 -26.52 -2.67
N HIS A 216 -18.81 -25.67 -3.01
CA HIS A 216 -18.47 -25.27 -4.38
C HIS A 216 -18.13 -26.45 -5.30
N TRP A 217 -17.77 -27.60 -4.74
CA TRP A 217 -17.47 -28.84 -5.49
C TRP A 217 -18.74 -29.55 -5.99
N ARG A 218 -19.91 -29.37 -5.34
CA ARG A 218 -21.17 -30.14 -5.63
C ARG A 218 -21.63 -30.11 -7.07
N PRO A 219 -21.63 -28.98 -7.78
CA PRO A 219 -22.06 -28.95 -9.18
C PRO A 219 -21.17 -29.76 -10.11
N PHE A 220 -19.92 -30.02 -9.70
CA PHE A 220 -18.91 -30.64 -10.54
C PHE A 220 -18.61 -32.07 -10.15
N ARG A 221 -19.02 -32.55 -8.97
CA ARG A 221 -18.62 -33.86 -8.41
C ARG A 221 -19.76 -34.51 -7.62
N LYS A 222 -19.82 -35.84 -7.69
CA LYS A 222 -20.80 -36.62 -6.91
C LYS A 222 -20.42 -36.75 -5.42
N HIS A 223 -19.15 -36.69 -5.11
CA HIS A 223 -18.60 -36.79 -3.75
C HIS A 223 -17.66 -35.64 -3.49
N GLU A 224 -17.57 -35.23 -2.22
CA GLU A 224 -16.66 -34.18 -1.79
C GLU A 224 -15.20 -34.58 -2.12
N ARG A 225 -14.56 -33.69 -2.86
CA ARG A 225 -13.12 -33.75 -3.15
C ARG A 225 -12.67 -32.39 -3.69
N PRO A 226 -11.37 -32.08 -3.57
CA PRO A 226 -10.82 -30.84 -4.14
C PRO A 226 -11.15 -30.71 -5.64
N ILE A 227 -11.57 -29.53 -6.03
CA ILE A 227 -11.68 -29.12 -7.43
C ILE A 227 -10.48 -28.24 -7.81
N MET A 228 -10.35 -27.85 -9.06
CA MET A 228 -9.16 -27.10 -9.52
C MET A 228 -8.95 -25.79 -8.76
N ALA A 229 -10.01 -25.13 -8.31
CA ALA A 229 -9.91 -23.93 -7.48
C ALA A 229 -9.21 -24.20 -6.13
N ASP A 230 -9.49 -25.34 -5.50
CA ASP A 230 -8.83 -25.76 -4.26
C ASP A 230 -7.36 -26.11 -4.51
N VAL A 231 -7.09 -26.82 -5.60
CA VAL A 231 -5.73 -27.19 -6.01
C VAL A 231 -4.84 -25.96 -6.16
N ILE A 232 -5.36 -24.92 -6.82
CA ILE A 232 -4.63 -23.66 -7.02
C ILE A 232 -4.46 -22.91 -5.70
N LEU A 233 -5.51 -22.85 -4.89
CA LEU A 233 -5.51 -22.14 -3.62
C LEU A 233 -4.51 -22.74 -2.61
N ASP A 234 -4.49 -24.09 -2.53
CA ASP A 234 -3.64 -24.87 -1.62
C ASP A 234 -2.24 -25.10 -2.19
N GLN A 235 -1.98 -24.68 -3.45
CA GLN A 235 -0.71 -24.87 -4.14
C GLN A 235 -0.25 -26.36 -4.13
N LEU A 236 -1.20 -27.28 -4.38
CA LEU A 236 -0.92 -28.72 -4.33
C LEU A 236 0.17 -29.12 -5.35
N GLU A 237 1.05 -30.01 -4.93
CA GLU A 237 2.12 -30.53 -5.79
C GLU A 237 1.58 -31.48 -6.87
N THR A 238 2.35 -31.63 -7.95
CA THR A 238 2.00 -32.52 -9.10
C THR A 238 1.57 -33.94 -8.69
N GLY A 239 2.20 -34.48 -7.64
CA GLY A 239 1.86 -35.82 -7.13
C GLY A 239 0.45 -35.90 -6.55
N GLU A 240 0.05 -34.87 -5.79
CA GLU A 240 -1.27 -34.77 -5.18
C GLU A 240 -2.34 -34.49 -6.23
N ILE A 241 -2.04 -33.61 -7.21
CA ILE A 241 -2.94 -33.34 -8.34
C ILE A 241 -3.20 -34.62 -9.12
N ASN A 242 -2.17 -35.43 -9.38
CA ASN A 242 -2.30 -36.74 -10.05
C ASN A 242 -3.19 -37.70 -9.27
N HIS A 243 -3.19 -37.67 -7.94
CA HIS A 243 -4.07 -38.45 -7.10
C HIS A 243 -5.55 -38.15 -7.36
N TYR A 244 -5.91 -36.85 -7.50
CA TYR A 244 -7.29 -36.42 -7.73
C TYR A 244 -7.74 -36.48 -9.20
N TYR A 245 -6.84 -36.20 -10.14
CA TYR A 245 -7.18 -36.00 -11.55
C TYR A 245 -6.57 -37.02 -12.49
N GLY A 246 -5.61 -37.83 -12.04
CA GLY A 246 -4.89 -38.79 -12.86
C GLY A 246 -4.14 -38.14 -14.01
N SER A 247 -4.11 -38.77 -15.18
CA SER A 247 -3.48 -38.18 -16.38
C SER A 247 -4.36 -37.20 -17.17
N LYS A 248 -5.50 -36.82 -16.62
CA LYS A 248 -6.50 -35.99 -17.32
C LYS A 248 -6.25 -34.46 -17.18
N TRP A 249 -5.29 -34.05 -16.38
CA TRP A 249 -4.90 -32.65 -16.24
C TRP A 249 -3.59 -32.37 -16.99
N ARG A 250 -3.41 -31.14 -17.39
CA ARG A 250 -2.15 -30.65 -17.99
C ARG A 250 -1.86 -29.26 -17.44
N PRO A 251 -0.57 -28.91 -17.21
CA PRO A 251 -0.19 -27.55 -16.87
C PRO A 251 -0.66 -26.55 -17.94
N SER A 252 -1.01 -25.35 -17.53
CA SER A 252 -1.33 -24.27 -18.47
C SER A 252 -0.10 -23.89 -19.29
N THR A 253 -0.28 -23.70 -20.59
CA THR A 253 0.77 -23.15 -21.48
C THR A 253 0.64 -21.61 -21.60
N LEU A 254 -0.38 -21.01 -21.00
CA LEU A 254 -0.70 -19.58 -21.11
C LEU A 254 -0.18 -18.78 -19.94
N VAL A 255 0.18 -19.43 -18.83
CA VAL A 255 0.68 -18.78 -17.61
C VAL A 255 1.87 -19.58 -17.10
N GLU A 256 3.04 -18.96 -16.99
CA GLU A 256 4.21 -19.58 -16.33
C GLU A 256 3.87 -19.87 -14.86
N GLY A 257 3.94 -21.14 -14.45
CA GLY A 257 3.62 -21.61 -13.10
C GLY A 257 2.16 -21.93 -12.83
N GLY A 258 1.33 -22.01 -13.88
CA GLY A 258 -0.09 -22.39 -13.81
C GLY A 258 -0.36 -23.87 -14.10
#